data_2637c2ecb51b0c9252fc5838d5193eaf
#
_entry.id   2637c2ecb51b0c9252fc5838d5193eaf
#
_cell.length_a   1.000
_cell.length_b   1.000
_cell.length_c   1.000
_cell.angle_alpha   90.00
_cell.angle_beta   90.00
_cell.angle_gamma   90.00
#
_symmetry.space_group_name_H-M   'P 1'
#
loop_
_entity.id
_entity.type
_entity.pdbx_description
1 polymer ?
#
loop_
_entity_poly.entity_id
_entity_poly.type
_entity_poly.pdbx_seq_one_letter_code
_entity_poly.pdbx_strand_id
1 'polypeptide(L)'
;MRLSDVLILTRARFVSATGSPNLEVRAGFAADLMSDALRYDLSGALLVSGLATPQVVRTAEMADVAAILMVRDKVPPPEALDLAEELGIPFLSTQLTMFETCGRLFAGGLLPCERCNGHK
;
A
#
# COMPACT_ATOMS: atom_id res chain seq x y z
N MET A 1 12.62 -2.21 1.74
CA MET A 1 12.18 -3.35 0.90
C MET A 1 11.78 -2.81 -0.46
N ARG A 2 12.16 -3.47 -1.52
CA ARG A 2 11.77 -3.07 -2.88
C ARG A 2 10.42 -3.65 -3.24
N LEU A 3 9.72 -3.03 -4.18
CA LEU A 3 8.45 -3.57 -4.66
C LEU A 3 8.63 -4.97 -5.27
N SER A 4 9.80 -5.24 -5.88
CA SER A 4 10.07 -6.59 -6.38
C SER A 4 10.00 -7.64 -5.26
N ASP A 5 10.46 -7.30 -4.07
CA ASP A 5 10.35 -8.20 -2.91
C ASP A 5 8.90 -8.34 -2.46
N VAL A 6 8.15 -7.25 -2.48
CA VAL A 6 6.73 -7.27 -2.14
C VAL A 6 5.97 -8.21 -3.09
N LEU A 7 6.24 -8.11 -4.39
CA LEU A 7 5.59 -8.98 -5.38
C LEU A 7 5.86 -10.45 -5.10
N ILE A 8 7.10 -10.80 -4.76
CA ILE A 8 7.48 -12.19 -4.49
C ILE A 8 6.84 -12.67 -3.18
N LEU A 9 6.97 -11.90 -2.11
CA LEU A 9 6.49 -12.29 -0.79
C LEU A 9 4.97 -12.48 -0.75
N THR A 10 4.23 -11.62 -1.45
CA THR A 10 2.78 -11.61 -1.38
C THR A 10 2.10 -12.16 -2.61
N ARG A 11 2.87 -12.61 -3.62
CA ARG A 11 2.33 -13.09 -4.90
C ARG A 11 1.48 -12.01 -5.57
N ALA A 12 1.85 -10.77 -5.39
CA ALA A 12 1.11 -9.64 -5.94
C ALA A 12 1.54 -9.37 -7.38
N ARG A 13 0.72 -8.58 -8.06
CA ARG A 13 1.02 -8.09 -9.41
C ARG A 13 0.70 -6.60 -9.46
N PHE A 14 1.33 -5.89 -10.38
CA PHE A 14 0.95 -4.52 -10.66
C PHE A 14 -0.40 -4.51 -11.38
N VAL A 15 -1.30 -3.63 -10.95
CA VAL A 15 -2.59 -3.42 -11.63
C VAL A 15 -2.66 -2.04 -12.27
N SER A 16 -1.72 -1.15 -11.95
CA SER A 16 -1.59 0.13 -12.63
C SER A 16 -0.36 0.10 -13.54
N ALA A 17 -0.34 1.01 -14.50
CA ALA A 17 0.82 1.15 -15.40
C ALA A 17 1.98 1.86 -14.72
N THR A 18 1.75 2.45 -13.55
CA THR A 18 2.74 3.21 -12.80
C THR A 18 3.47 2.30 -11.84
N GLY A 19 4.76 2.48 -11.73
CA GLY A 19 5.54 1.79 -10.72
C GLY A 19 6.73 1.08 -11.30
N SER A 20 7.73 0.91 -10.45
CA SER A 20 8.97 0.23 -10.78
C SER A 20 9.23 -0.85 -9.75
N PRO A 21 9.69 -2.05 -10.17
CA PRO A 21 10.10 -3.07 -9.20
C PRO A 21 11.20 -2.60 -8.25
N ASN A 22 11.95 -1.60 -8.64
CA ASN A 22 13.07 -1.08 -7.84
C ASN A 22 12.64 -0.03 -6.83
N LEU A 23 11.38 0.41 -6.86
CA LEU A 23 10.89 1.41 -5.90
C LEU A 23 10.99 0.84 -4.48
N GLU A 24 11.50 1.65 -3.56
CA GLU A 24 11.66 1.25 -2.16
C GLU A 24 10.43 1.63 -1.35
N VAL A 25 10.01 0.71 -0.48
CA VAL A 25 9.05 1.02 0.58
C VAL A 25 9.77 0.83 1.91
N ARG A 26 9.68 1.83 2.80
CA ARG A 26 10.45 1.80 4.05
C ARG A 26 9.74 1.10 5.18
N ALA A 27 8.41 1.00 5.12
CA ALA A 27 7.60 0.43 6.19
C ALA A 27 6.25 0.03 5.63
N GLY A 28 5.45 -0.69 6.41
CA GLY A 28 4.12 -1.12 6.01
C GLY A 28 3.06 -0.68 6.99
N PHE A 29 1.87 -0.40 6.47
CA PHE A 29 0.70 -0.08 7.26
C PHE A 29 -0.52 -0.73 6.61
N ALA A 30 -1.37 -1.39 7.40
CA ALA A 30 -2.54 -2.08 6.89
C ALA A 30 -3.79 -1.56 7.58
N ALA A 31 -4.74 -1.06 6.81
CA ALA A 31 -6.01 -0.60 7.33
C ALA A 31 -7.03 -0.43 6.20
N ASP A 32 -8.30 -0.61 6.54
CA ASP A 32 -9.41 -0.26 5.66
C ASP A 32 -10.01 1.09 6.04
N LEU A 33 -9.85 1.50 7.29
CA LEU A 33 -10.35 2.79 7.76
C LEU A 33 -9.28 3.86 7.56
N MET A 34 -9.51 4.74 6.60
CA MET A 34 -8.49 5.72 6.22
C MET A 34 -8.22 6.78 7.30
N SER A 35 -9.18 7.01 8.18
CA SER A 35 -8.92 7.93 9.31
C SER A 35 -7.83 7.39 10.24
N ASP A 36 -7.70 6.07 10.36
CA ASP A 36 -6.61 5.49 11.15
C ASP A 36 -5.24 5.74 10.49
N ALA A 37 -5.21 5.71 9.15
CA ALA A 37 -3.97 5.92 8.42
C ALA A 37 -3.35 7.28 8.72
N LEU A 38 -4.18 8.29 8.98
CA LEU A 38 -3.71 9.64 9.22
C LEU A 38 -3.03 9.82 10.59
N ARG A 39 -3.10 8.79 11.44
CA ARG A 39 -2.48 8.82 12.77
C ARG A 39 -1.06 8.28 12.77
N TYR A 40 -0.58 7.85 11.62
CA TYR A 40 0.74 7.22 11.49
C TYR A 40 1.57 7.95 10.43
N ASP A 41 2.89 7.82 10.55
CA ASP A 41 3.80 8.36 9.55
C ASP A 41 3.89 7.36 8.40
N LEU A 42 3.14 7.60 7.34
CA LEU A 42 3.07 6.71 6.19
C LEU A 42 4.00 7.14 5.05
N SER A 43 4.79 8.17 5.24
CA SER A 43 5.67 8.67 4.18
C SER A 43 6.60 7.55 3.69
N GLY A 44 6.56 7.28 2.38
CA GLY A 44 7.37 6.24 1.79
C GLY A 44 6.94 4.81 2.11
N ALA A 45 5.76 4.63 2.71
CA ALA A 45 5.29 3.32 3.15
C ALA A 45 4.52 2.57 2.06
N LEU A 46 4.33 1.27 2.31
CA LEU A 46 3.40 0.43 1.56
C LEU A 46 2.08 0.42 2.35
N LEU A 47 1.01 0.89 1.72
CA LEU A 47 -0.33 0.85 2.32
C LEU A 47 -1.03 -0.43 1.85
N VAL A 48 -1.36 -1.31 2.80
CA VAL A 48 -2.08 -2.55 2.53
C VAL A 48 -3.54 -2.33 2.91
N SER A 49 -4.46 -2.55 1.97
CA SER A 49 -5.87 -2.29 2.20
C SER A 49 -6.76 -3.25 1.43
N GLY A 50 -7.93 -3.52 1.98
CA GLY A 50 -8.98 -4.24 1.26
C GLY A 50 -9.94 -3.33 0.52
N LEU A 51 -9.74 -2.01 0.60
CA LEU A 51 -10.56 -1.04 -0.10
C LEU A 51 -9.89 -0.60 -1.40
N ALA A 52 -10.70 -0.41 -2.43
CA ALA A 52 -10.23 -0.07 -3.77
C ALA A 52 -10.94 1.19 -4.27
N THR A 53 -11.03 2.22 -3.45
CA THR A 53 -11.78 3.43 -3.79
C THR A 53 -10.85 4.57 -4.13
N PRO A 54 -11.34 5.59 -4.89
CA PRO A 54 -10.55 6.79 -5.10
C PRO A 54 -10.13 7.47 -3.79
N GLN A 55 -10.93 7.33 -2.73
CA GLN A 55 -10.58 7.91 -1.43
C GLN A 55 -9.29 7.31 -0.87
N VAL A 56 -9.07 6.01 -1.06
CA VAL A 56 -7.83 5.36 -0.63
C VAL A 56 -6.64 5.99 -1.35
N VAL A 57 -6.79 6.22 -2.66
CA VAL A 57 -5.72 6.84 -3.46
C VAL A 57 -5.44 8.26 -2.99
N ARG A 58 -6.48 9.04 -2.69
CA ARG A 58 -6.29 10.41 -2.21
C ARG A 58 -5.63 10.44 -0.84
N THR A 59 -6.01 9.52 0.04
CA THR A 59 -5.37 9.40 1.35
C THR A 59 -3.89 9.02 1.18
N ALA A 60 -3.60 8.11 0.26
CA ALA A 60 -2.22 7.71 -0.02
C ALA A 60 -1.39 8.89 -0.52
N GLU A 61 -1.98 9.74 -1.36
CA GLU A 61 -1.30 10.94 -1.83
C GLU A 61 -1.01 11.89 -0.67
N MET A 62 -2.02 12.17 0.14
CA MET A 62 -1.88 13.10 1.27
C MET A 62 -0.85 12.62 2.27
N ALA A 63 -0.78 11.32 2.50
CA ALA A 63 0.14 10.72 3.46
C ALA A 63 1.50 10.41 2.85
N ASP A 64 1.71 10.70 1.57
CA ASP A 64 2.96 10.45 0.86
C ASP A 64 3.34 8.97 0.84
N VAL A 65 2.35 8.12 0.66
CA VAL A 65 2.53 6.67 0.56
C VAL A 65 3.27 6.33 -0.74
N ALA A 66 4.18 5.37 -0.68
CA ALA A 66 4.97 5.00 -1.86
C ALA A 66 4.19 4.09 -2.80
N ALA A 67 3.33 3.21 -2.27
CA ALA A 67 2.57 2.26 -3.09
C ALA A 67 1.38 1.73 -2.30
N ILE A 68 0.37 1.24 -3.04
CA ILE A 68 -0.84 0.65 -2.45
C ILE A 68 -0.89 -0.82 -2.85
N LEU A 69 -1.12 -1.70 -1.88
CA LEU A 69 -1.30 -3.14 -2.11
C LEU A 69 -2.70 -3.54 -1.67
N MET A 70 -3.50 -3.98 -2.61
CA MET A 70 -4.86 -4.45 -2.36
C MET A 70 -4.87 -5.94 -2.10
N VAL A 71 -5.67 -6.37 -1.12
CA VAL A 71 -5.74 -7.77 -0.73
C VAL A 71 -7.05 -8.41 -1.20
N ARG A 72 -7.14 -9.75 -1.12
CA ARG A 72 -8.33 -10.55 -1.44
C ARG A 72 -8.78 -10.41 -2.88
N ASP A 73 -7.82 -10.24 -3.79
CA ASP A 73 -8.09 -10.18 -5.24
C ASP A 73 -9.08 -9.07 -5.61
N LYS A 74 -9.05 -7.96 -4.89
CA LYS A 74 -9.89 -6.83 -5.23
C LYS A 74 -9.43 -6.18 -6.52
N VAL A 75 -10.39 -5.75 -7.33
CA VAL A 75 -10.13 -5.02 -8.56
C VAL A 75 -10.53 -3.56 -8.32
N PRO A 76 -9.59 -2.63 -8.39
CA PRO A 76 -9.95 -1.22 -8.19
C PRO A 76 -10.85 -0.75 -9.34
N PRO A 77 -11.84 0.10 -9.04
CA PRO A 77 -12.64 0.69 -10.12
C PRO A 77 -11.78 1.58 -11.01
N PRO A 78 -12.18 1.78 -12.27
CA PRO A 78 -11.38 2.59 -13.20
C PRO A 78 -11.01 3.97 -12.66
N GLU A 79 -11.90 4.61 -11.92
CA GLU A 79 -11.63 5.93 -11.35
C GLU A 79 -10.44 5.90 -10.39
N ALA A 80 -10.33 4.84 -9.59
CA ALA A 80 -9.23 4.72 -8.64
C ALA A 80 -7.91 4.47 -9.36
N LEU A 81 -7.93 3.59 -10.38
CA LEU A 81 -6.72 3.33 -11.18
C LEU A 81 -6.26 4.57 -11.93
N ASP A 82 -7.19 5.28 -12.56
CA ASP A 82 -6.86 6.49 -13.30
C ASP A 82 -6.23 7.53 -12.38
N LEU A 83 -6.80 7.69 -11.20
CA LEU A 83 -6.27 8.65 -10.23
C LEU A 83 -4.88 8.24 -9.75
N ALA A 84 -4.68 6.96 -9.47
CA ALA A 84 -3.37 6.48 -9.04
C ALA A 84 -2.30 6.70 -10.11
N GLU A 85 -2.64 6.45 -11.38
CA GLU A 85 -1.72 6.67 -12.49
C GLU A 85 -1.43 8.16 -12.67
N GLU A 86 -2.44 9.00 -12.55
CA GLU A 86 -2.26 10.45 -12.64
C GLU A 86 -1.32 10.95 -11.54
N LEU A 87 -1.44 10.41 -10.33
CA LEU A 87 -0.63 10.81 -9.17
C LEU A 87 0.70 10.07 -9.08
N GLY A 88 0.94 9.10 -9.95
CA GLY A 88 2.17 8.33 -9.96
C GLY A 88 2.30 7.35 -8.80
N ILE A 89 1.19 6.88 -8.24
CA ILE A 89 1.20 5.94 -7.12
C ILE A 89 1.01 4.53 -7.66
N PRO A 90 1.99 3.62 -7.49
CA PRO A 90 1.83 2.23 -7.92
C PRO A 90 0.71 1.53 -7.17
N PHE A 91 -0.10 0.79 -7.91
CA PHE A 91 -1.21 0.02 -7.37
C PHE A 91 -0.95 -1.45 -7.64
N LEU A 92 -0.91 -2.26 -6.58
CA LEU A 92 -0.67 -3.70 -6.66
C LEU A 92 -1.87 -4.46 -6.11
N SER A 93 -2.01 -5.72 -6.51
CA SER A 93 -3.08 -6.57 -6.01
C SER A 93 -2.56 -7.97 -5.73
N THR A 94 -3.04 -8.56 -4.65
CA THR A 94 -2.77 -9.96 -4.31
C THR A 94 -4.05 -10.69 -3.99
N GLN A 95 -4.06 -12.01 -4.23
CA GLN A 95 -5.19 -12.87 -3.87
C GLN A 95 -5.22 -13.20 -2.38
N LEU A 96 -4.12 -12.99 -1.68
CA LEU A 96 -4.01 -13.35 -0.27
C LEU A 96 -4.90 -12.46 0.60
N THR A 97 -5.26 -12.99 1.77
CA THR A 97 -5.97 -12.19 2.78
C THR A 97 -5.05 -11.14 3.36
N MET A 98 -5.63 -10.15 4.04
CA MET A 98 -4.84 -9.12 4.72
C MET A 98 -3.91 -9.76 5.76
N PHE A 99 -4.42 -10.73 6.51
CA PHE A 99 -3.61 -11.37 7.54
C PHE A 99 -2.38 -12.06 6.95
N GLU A 100 -2.57 -12.86 5.92
CA GLU A 100 -1.45 -13.57 5.31
C GLU A 100 -0.49 -12.61 4.62
N THR A 101 -1.02 -11.61 3.94
CA THR A 101 -0.21 -10.58 3.28
C THR A 101 0.71 -9.88 4.27
N CYS A 102 0.13 -9.41 5.38
CA CYS A 102 0.90 -8.71 6.43
C CYS A 102 1.91 -9.64 7.07
N GLY A 103 1.52 -10.89 7.33
CA GLY A 103 2.43 -11.87 7.93
C GLY A 103 3.64 -12.13 7.06
N ARG A 104 3.44 -12.29 5.75
CA ARG A 104 4.54 -12.53 4.81
C ARG A 104 5.47 -11.33 4.70
N LEU A 105 4.90 -10.13 4.66
CA LEU A 105 5.69 -8.89 4.59
C LEU A 105 6.52 -8.72 5.86
N PHE A 106 5.92 -8.92 7.00
CA PHE A 106 6.62 -8.78 8.28
C PHE A 106 7.72 -9.81 8.43
N ALA A 107 7.43 -11.07 8.08
CA ALA A 107 8.43 -12.13 8.11
C ALA A 107 9.57 -11.87 7.12
N GLY A 108 9.29 -11.19 6.02
CA GLY A 108 10.28 -10.81 5.02
C GLY A 108 11.09 -9.58 5.38
N GLY A 109 10.81 -8.94 6.50
CA GLY A 109 11.63 -7.84 6.99
C GLY A 109 11.00 -6.45 6.89
N LEU A 110 9.76 -6.33 6.40
CA LEU A 110 9.11 -5.02 6.33
C LEU A 110 8.68 -4.59 7.74
N LEU A 111 9.13 -3.43 8.17
CA LEU A 111 8.84 -2.91 9.49
C LEU A 111 7.52 -2.14 9.51
N PRO A 112 6.84 -2.08 10.67
CA PRO A 112 5.62 -1.29 10.76
C PRO A 112 5.91 0.22 10.74
N CYS A 113 4.92 0.98 10.28
CA CYS A 113 4.97 2.43 10.40
C CYS A 113 4.80 2.84 11.85
N GLU A 114 5.45 3.94 12.23
CA GLU A 114 5.34 4.47 13.58
C GLU A 114 4.20 5.47 13.65
N ARG A 115 3.62 5.61 14.85
CA ARG A 115 2.58 6.60 15.07
C ARG A 115 3.17 8.00 14.89
N CYS A 116 2.33 8.90 14.40
CA CYS A 116 2.68 10.31 14.41
C CYS A 116 2.88 10.74 15.86
N ASN A 117 4.00 11.41 16.13
CA ASN A 117 4.35 11.87 17.45
C ASN A 117 3.63 13.17 17.73
N GLY A 118 2.57 13.07 18.45
CA GLY A 118 1.85 14.24 18.89
C GLY A 118 2.15 14.52 20.33
N HIS A 119 3.16 13.57 20.13
CA HIS A 119 3.19 13.46 21.12
C HIS A 119 3.11 13.20 21.99
N LYS A 120 3.25 13.23 22.13
CA LYS A 120 3.34 12.70 22.70
C LYS A 120 3.11 12.80 23.14
#